data_4c91894caa68cde1dbf1cf76c5bc0df0
#
_entry.id   4c91894caa68cde1dbf1cf76c5bc0df0
#
_cell.length_a   1.000
_cell.length_b   1.000
_cell.length_c   1.000
_cell.angle_alpha   90.00
_cell.angle_beta   90.00
_cell.angle_gamma   90.00
#
_symmetry.space_group_name_H-M   'P 1'
#
loop_
_entity.id
_entity.type
_entity.pdbx_description
1 polymer ?
#
loop_
_entity_poly.entity_id
_entity_poly.type
_entity_poly.pdbx_seq_one_letter_code
_entity_poly.pdbx_strand_id
1 'polypeptide(L)'
;SGRHPKKNWRMGTSMVPAEQIIELFRRVISLSNNSIRMRRQVALTVTLLVVTSLTGCFGVGSGNGILDEEVEKEPLRINHIQMKGTHNSYHVEPLFSPTREYMYTHQPLDLQASQQGVRQFELDVWWDIREGLRVYHNQYDSGTTCPTFEDCLGTLLEWSNENPMHHPLFIWVEPKDWPEQAADVTATLEISGILDDIEGEISDFWPLNKTITPDVVRGDSDNLRDAIEENGWPMLEESRGKAVFVLLARGEARDLYIQGFPGLIGARMFTLSEEGSNEAAIFSITDPVGGGGDISRLVSEGYIVRSRADSGGEEADNNDTSRRDAALAV
;
A
#
# COMPACT_ATOMS: atom_id res chain seq x y z
N SER A 1 61.91 21.35 -9.50
CA SER A 1 62.31 20.00 -9.09
C SER A 1 61.76 19.74 -7.69
N GLY A 2 60.71 19.02 -7.61
CA GLY A 2 60.12 18.59 -6.37
C GLY A 2 59.27 17.33 -6.67
N ARG A 3 59.84 16.17 -6.39
CA ARG A 3 59.16 14.87 -6.53
C ARG A 3 58.35 14.59 -5.29
N HIS A 4 57.02 14.38 -5.45
CA HIS A 4 56.17 13.83 -4.39
C HIS A 4 56.25 12.28 -4.41
N PRO A 5 56.33 11.60 -3.27
CA PRO A 5 56.35 10.15 -3.19
C PRO A 5 54.95 9.58 -3.35
N LYS A 6 54.81 8.60 -4.25
CA LYS A 6 53.58 7.78 -4.40
C LYS A 6 53.43 6.85 -3.19
N LYS A 7 52.36 6.99 -2.41
CA LYS A 7 51.95 6.02 -1.38
C LYS A 7 51.23 4.84 -2.05
N ASN A 8 51.87 3.66 -2.04
CA ASN A 8 51.28 2.38 -2.39
C ASN A 8 50.38 1.90 -1.25
N TRP A 9 49.04 1.91 -1.48
CA TRP A 9 48.10 1.20 -0.64
C TRP A 9 48.03 -0.24 -1.11
N ARG A 10 48.57 -1.20 -0.33
CA ARG A 10 48.24 -2.62 -0.50
C ARG A 10 46.93 -2.88 0.24
N MET A 11 45.86 -3.22 -0.49
CA MET A 11 44.66 -3.81 0.11
C MET A 11 45.00 -5.25 0.53
N GLY A 12 45.11 -5.46 1.84
CA GLY A 12 45.16 -6.80 2.42
C GLY A 12 43.74 -7.39 2.41
N THR A 13 43.45 -8.29 1.48
CA THR A 13 42.27 -9.16 1.57
C THR A 13 42.53 -10.23 2.62
N SER A 14 42.09 -9.99 3.87
CA SER A 14 42.03 -11.04 4.85
C SER A 14 40.78 -11.87 4.58
N MET A 15 40.93 -13.00 3.91
CA MET A 15 39.86 -14.00 3.84
C MET A 15 39.63 -14.59 5.23
N VAL A 16 38.39 -14.50 5.70
CA VAL A 16 37.95 -15.19 6.91
C VAL A 16 37.99 -16.69 6.64
N PRO A 17 38.67 -17.51 7.46
CA PRO A 17 38.75 -18.96 7.23
C PRO A 17 37.35 -19.60 7.22
N ALA A 18 37.15 -20.52 6.29
CA ALA A 18 35.85 -21.20 6.09
C ALA A 18 35.32 -21.88 7.38
N GLU A 19 36.21 -22.32 8.25
CA GLU A 19 35.87 -22.89 9.56
C GLU A 19 35.16 -21.91 10.51
N GLN A 20 35.52 -20.60 10.46
CA GLN A 20 34.84 -19.58 11.27
C GLN A 20 33.42 -19.29 10.76
N ILE A 21 33.20 -19.37 9.46
CA ILE A 21 31.87 -19.22 8.86
C ILE A 21 30.98 -20.39 9.25
N ILE A 22 31.50 -21.62 9.20
CA ILE A 22 30.75 -22.84 9.59
C ILE A 22 30.38 -22.79 11.08
N GLU A 23 31.28 -22.32 11.95
CA GLU A 23 31.00 -22.20 13.39
C GLU A 23 29.91 -21.12 13.67
N LEU A 24 29.91 -20.02 12.91
CA LEU A 24 28.87 -18.98 13.01
C LEU A 24 27.49 -19.55 12.61
N PHE A 25 27.43 -20.33 11.52
CA PHE A 25 26.19 -20.99 11.08
C PHE A 25 25.67 -22.00 12.11
N ARG A 26 26.55 -22.78 12.73
CA ARG A 26 26.17 -23.73 13.81
C ARG A 26 25.58 -23.02 15.03
N ARG A 27 26.14 -21.86 15.41
CA ARG A 27 25.62 -21.04 16.53
C ARG A 27 24.26 -20.44 16.21
N VAL A 28 24.03 -19.93 14.98
CA VAL A 28 22.75 -19.40 14.55
C VAL A 28 21.66 -20.48 14.53
N ILE A 29 21.96 -21.68 14.03
CA ILE A 29 21.04 -22.82 14.03
C ILE A 29 20.72 -23.27 15.46
N SER A 30 21.70 -23.29 16.36
CA SER A 30 21.50 -23.65 17.78
C SER A 30 20.61 -22.66 18.52
N LEU A 31 20.75 -21.34 18.23
CA LEU A 31 19.91 -20.29 18.82
C LEU A 31 18.47 -20.36 18.29
N SER A 32 18.29 -20.67 17.00
CA SER A 32 16.98 -20.86 16.39
C SER A 32 16.23 -22.06 16.99
N ASN A 33 16.91 -23.19 17.17
CA ASN A 33 16.32 -24.41 17.77
C ASN A 33 15.94 -24.22 19.24
N ASN A 34 16.72 -23.47 20.01
CA ASN A 34 16.39 -23.14 21.40
C ASN A 34 15.14 -22.23 21.50
N SER A 35 14.98 -21.29 20.58
CA SER A 35 13.79 -20.43 20.51
C SER A 35 12.50 -21.23 20.23
N ILE A 36 12.56 -22.21 19.33
CA ILE A 36 11.41 -23.09 19.01
C ILE A 36 11.07 -24.00 20.20
N ARG A 37 12.09 -24.52 20.91
CA ARG A 37 11.88 -25.37 22.09
C ARG A 37 11.25 -24.59 23.26
N MET A 38 11.66 -23.34 23.47
CA MET A 38 11.10 -22.46 24.50
C MET A 38 9.64 -22.08 24.21
N ARG A 39 9.29 -21.81 22.96
CA ARG A 39 7.89 -21.53 22.55
C ARG A 39 6.96 -22.74 22.78
N ARG A 40 7.44 -23.96 22.55
CA ARG A 40 6.67 -25.18 22.82
C ARG A 40 6.46 -25.44 24.32
N GLN A 41 7.46 -25.14 25.17
CA GLN A 41 7.30 -25.27 26.63
C GLN A 41 6.33 -24.24 27.21
N VAL A 42 6.37 -22.98 26.73
CA VAL A 42 5.43 -21.93 27.17
C VAL A 42 4.01 -22.29 26.74
N ALA A 43 3.78 -22.80 25.54
CA ALA A 43 2.47 -23.22 25.08
C ALA A 43 1.89 -24.38 25.92
N LEU A 44 2.71 -25.37 26.29
CA LEU A 44 2.29 -26.49 27.14
C LEU A 44 1.96 -26.05 28.58
N THR A 45 2.72 -25.10 29.13
CA THR A 45 2.50 -24.60 30.50
C THR A 45 1.22 -23.75 30.58
N VAL A 46 0.91 -22.94 29.56
CA VAL A 46 -0.33 -22.15 29.50
C VAL A 46 -1.54 -23.06 29.34
N THR A 47 -1.47 -24.11 28.54
CA THR A 47 -2.57 -25.07 28.37
C THR A 47 -2.85 -25.85 29.66
N LEU A 48 -1.83 -26.19 30.45
CA LEU A 48 -2.01 -26.90 31.73
C LEU A 48 -2.60 -26.02 32.82
N LEU A 49 -2.30 -24.71 32.81
CA LEU A 49 -2.86 -23.72 33.77
C LEU A 49 -4.33 -23.41 33.50
N VAL A 50 -4.80 -23.48 32.25
CA VAL A 50 -6.21 -23.24 31.91
C VAL A 50 -7.10 -24.44 32.28
N VAL A 51 -6.58 -25.66 32.25
CA VAL A 51 -7.35 -26.85 32.60
C VAL A 51 -7.54 -27.02 34.13
N THR A 52 -6.65 -26.48 34.97
CA THR A 52 -6.76 -26.61 36.45
C THR A 52 -7.66 -25.55 37.09
N SER A 53 -8.09 -24.52 36.37
CA SER A 53 -9.01 -23.47 36.90
C SER A 53 -10.49 -23.76 36.65
N LEU A 54 -10.87 -24.88 36.06
CA LEU A 54 -12.27 -25.23 35.74
C LEU A 54 -12.92 -26.20 36.71
N THR A 55 -12.24 -26.58 37.82
CA THR A 55 -12.84 -27.44 38.85
C THR A 55 -12.88 -26.75 40.21
N GLY A 56 -13.84 -25.85 40.39
CA GLY A 56 -14.12 -25.29 41.73
C GLY A 56 -15.09 -24.14 41.72
N CYS A 57 -16.33 -24.43 41.91
CA CYS A 57 -17.35 -23.75 42.73
C CYS A 57 -18.74 -23.88 42.12
N PHE A 58 -19.45 -24.96 42.46
CA PHE A 58 -20.91 -24.90 42.50
C PHE A 58 -21.32 -24.20 43.80
N GLY A 59 -21.56 -22.89 43.70
CA GLY A 59 -22.21 -22.09 44.71
C GLY A 59 -23.54 -21.63 44.17
N VAL A 60 -24.64 -22.16 44.71
CA VAL A 60 -26.01 -21.67 44.46
C VAL A 60 -26.14 -20.31 45.14
N GLY A 61 -26.05 -19.25 44.37
CA GLY A 61 -26.32 -17.87 44.77
C GLY A 61 -27.35 -17.27 43.81
N SER A 62 -28.58 -17.11 44.33
CA SER A 62 -29.63 -16.30 43.67
C SER A 62 -29.18 -14.85 43.64
N GLY A 63 -28.73 -14.39 42.47
CA GLY A 63 -28.41 -13.01 42.17
C GLY A 63 -28.89 -12.69 40.79
N ASN A 64 -29.75 -11.65 40.65
CA ASN A 64 -30.09 -11.05 39.35
C ASN A 64 -28.81 -10.56 38.66
N GLY A 65 -28.18 -11.44 37.92
CA GLY A 65 -27.10 -11.08 37.01
C GLY A 65 -27.74 -10.43 35.78
N ILE A 66 -27.52 -9.15 35.61
CA ILE A 66 -27.58 -8.51 34.31
C ILE A 66 -26.62 -9.32 33.43
N LEU A 67 -27.18 -10.14 32.53
CA LEU A 67 -26.39 -10.72 31.46
C LEU A 67 -25.93 -9.53 30.63
N ASP A 68 -24.64 -9.20 30.69
CA ASP A 68 -24.05 -8.38 29.67
C ASP A 68 -24.26 -9.16 28.34
N GLU A 69 -25.27 -8.75 27.57
CA GLU A 69 -25.38 -9.15 26.18
C GLU A 69 -24.07 -8.72 25.53
N GLU A 70 -23.19 -9.67 25.26
CA GLU A 70 -22.10 -9.43 24.31
C GLU A 70 -22.75 -8.98 23.01
N VAL A 71 -22.75 -7.68 22.76
CA VAL A 71 -23.16 -7.11 21.49
C VAL A 71 -22.19 -7.68 20.46
N GLU A 72 -22.67 -8.64 19.70
CA GLU A 72 -21.94 -9.24 18.60
C GLU A 72 -21.59 -8.10 17.63
N LYS A 73 -20.32 -7.70 17.61
CA LYS A 73 -19.89 -6.59 16.75
C LYS A 73 -19.95 -7.07 15.31
N GLU A 74 -20.66 -6.31 14.48
CA GLU A 74 -20.65 -6.54 13.03
C GLU A 74 -19.21 -6.64 12.51
N PRO A 75 -18.91 -7.64 11.68
CA PRO A 75 -17.56 -7.82 11.14
C PRO A 75 -17.15 -6.62 10.28
N LEU A 76 -15.90 -6.20 10.43
CA LEU A 76 -15.39 -5.04 9.71
C LEU A 76 -15.23 -5.34 8.21
N ARG A 77 -15.53 -4.33 7.40
CA ARG A 77 -15.25 -4.29 5.96
C ARG A 77 -14.03 -3.42 5.68
N ILE A 78 -13.47 -3.50 4.47
CA ILE A 78 -12.25 -2.75 4.12
C ILE A 78 -12.44 -1.22 4.14
N ASN A 79 -13.65 -0.72 3.94
CA ASN A 79 -13.99 0.71 4.08
C ASN A 79 -14.24 1.16 5.51
N HIS A 80 -14.24 0.26 6.50
CA HIS A 80 -14.41 0.60 7.92
C HIS A 80 -13.07 0.90 8.62
N ILE A 81 -11.96 0.92 7.88
CA ILE A 81 -10.64 1.20 8.45
C ILE A 81 -10.00 2.42 7.78
N GLN A 82 -9.25 3.16 8.57
CA GLN A 82 -8.40 4.24 8.06
C GLN A 82 -6.97 3.72 7.88
N MET A 83 -6.33 4.11 6.79
CA MET A 83 -5.00 3.66 6.43
C MET A 83 -4.08 4.83 6.13
N LYS A 84 -2.82 4.68 6.55
CA LYS A 84 -1.76 5.62 6.22
C LYS A 84 -1.24 5.33 4.81
N GLY A 85 -1.08 6.39 4.02
CA GLY A 85 -0.47 6.35 2.70
C GLY A 85 0.71 7.30 2.58
N THR A 86 1.48 7.11 1.51
CA THR A 86 2.52 8.02 1.05
C THR A 86 2.18 8.53 -0.36
N HIS A 87 2.50 9.79 -0.61
CA HIS A 87 2.44 10.41 -1.93
C HIS A 87 3.77 10.19 -2.64
N ASN A 88 3.77 9.92 -3.95
CA ASN A 88 4.98 9.56 -4.69
C ASN A 88 5.84 8.56 -3.92
N SER A 89 5.27 7.40 -3.60
CA SER A 89 5.83 6.46 -2.61
C SER A 89 7.22 5.92 -2.95
N TYR A 90 7.61 6.03 -4.21
CA TYR A 90 8.91 5.63 -4.77
C TYR A 90 9.99 6.70 -4.62
N HIS A 91 9.64 7.95 -4.26
CA HIS A 91 10.44 9.15 -4.45
C HIS A 91 11.76 9.15 -3.66
N VAL A 92 12.82 9.59 -4.35
CA VAL A 92 14.16 9.88 -3.79
C VAL A 92 14.55 11.30 -4.17
N GLU A 93 14.92 12.10 -3.18
CA GLU A 93 15.30 13.50 -3.37
C GLU A 93 16.40 13.65 -4.43
N PRO A 94 16.18 14.52 -5.45
CA PRO A 94 17.20 14.79 -6.45
C PRO A 94 18.38 15.58 -5.88
N LEU A 95 19.58 15.43 -6.45
CA LEU A 95 20.77 16.15 -6.00
C LEU A 95 20.63 17.68 -5.98
N PHE A 96 19.76 18.20 -6.84
CA PHE A 96 19.41 19.61 -6.92
C PHE A 96 17.88 19.72 -7.00
N SER A 97 17.24 19.95 -5.87
CA SER A 97 15.80 20.17 -5.82
C SER A 97 15.45 21.56 -6.30
N PRO A 98 14.66 21.74 -7.38
CA PRO A 98 14.24 23.06 -7.86
C PRO A 98 13.20 23.68 -6.96
N THR A 99 12.46 22.88 -6.20
CA THR A 99 11.42 23.32 -5.26
C THR A 99 11.52 22.55 -3.95
N ARG A 100 10.92 23.11 -2.90
CA ARG A 100 10.85 22.47 -1.59
C ARG A 100 10.05 21.16 -1.63
N GLU A 101 9.04 21.09 -2.47
CA GLU A 101 8.17 19.92 -2.62
C GLU A 101 8.88 18.64 -3.02
N TYR A 102 10.13 18.73 -3.54
CA TYR A 102 10.97 17.59 -3.93
C TYR A 102 12.05 17.25 -2.89
N MET A 103 12.12 17.99 -1.78
CA MET A 103 13.15 17.83 -0.73
C MET A 103 12.78 16.74 0.28
N TYR A 104 12.50 15.53 -0.18
CA TYR A 104 12.26 14.39 0.70
C TYR A 104 12.69 13.08 0.02
N THR A 105 12.92 12.06 0.82
CA THR A 105 13.20 10.69 0.35
C THR A 105 12.35 9.70 1.14
N HIS A 106 11.59 8.88 0.44
CA HIS A 106 10.92 7.75 1.04
C HIS A 106 11.85 6.54 1.20
N GLN A 107 11.57 5.71 2.19
CA GLN A 107 12.17 4.38 2.26
C GLN A 107 11.65 3.53 1.09
N PRO A 108 12.37 2.44 0.69
CA PRO A 108 11.81 1.43 -0.22
C PRO A 108 10.42 0.96 0.21
N LEU A 109 9.58 0.57 -0.77
CA LEU A 109 8.16 0.30 -0.56
C LEU A 109 7.89 -0.79 0.50
N ASP A 110 8.70 -1.84 0.53
CA ASP A 110 8.66 -2.92 1.53
C ASP A 110 8.96 -2.42 2.95
N LEU A 111 9.92 -1.49 3.07
CA LEU A 111 10.26 -0.87 4.36
C LEU A 111 9.17 0.10 4.84
N GLN A 112 8.55 0.83 3.92
CA GLN A 112 7.36 1.64 4.24
C GLN A 112 6.22 0.75 4.76
N ALA A 113 5.97 -0.39 4.09
CA ALA A 113 4.94 -1.34 4.50
C ALA A 113 5.23 -1.99 5.85
N SER A 114 6.48 -2.44 6.08
CA SER A 114 6.88 -3.21 7.27
C SER A 114 7.17 -2.33 8.49
N GLN A 115 7.91 -1.23 8.32
CA GLN A 115 8.40 -0.41 9.45
C GLN A 115 7.53 0.81 9.72
N GLN A 116 6.88 1.36 8.69
CA GLN A 116 6.09 2.56 8.83
C GLN A 116 4.58 2.29 8.82
N GLY A 117 4.14 1.04 8.56
CA GLY A 117 2.73 0.66 8.53
C GLY A 117 1.95 1.30 7.38
N VAL A 118 2.63 1.68 6.29
CA VAL A 118 1.99 2.20 5.08
C VAL A 118 1.19 1.10 4.41
N ARG A 119 -0.04 1.43 3.96
CA ARG A 119 -0.93 0.53 3.23
C ARG A 119 -1.49 1.14 1.96
N GLN A 120 -1.20 2.41 1.72
CA GLN A 120 -1.53 3.10 0.48
C GLN A 120 -0.25 3.62 -0.16
N PHE A 121 -0.02 3.25 -1.42
CA PHE A 121 1.15 3.63 -2.20
C PHE A 121 0.70 4.32 -3.48
N GLU A 122 1.44 5.34 -3.90
CA GLU A 122 1.19 6.09 -5.14
C GLU A 122 2.40 5.96 -6.05
N LEU A 123 2.16 5.55 -7.30
CA LEU A 123 3.16 5.29 -8.31
C LEU A 123 2.83 6.09 -9.57
N ASP A 124 3.72 7.01 -9.95
CA ASP A 124 3.64 7.77 -11.20
C ASP A 124 4.31 6.97 -12.31
N VAL A 125 3.56 6.62 -13.34
CA VAL A 125 4.00 5.69 -14.37
C VAL A 125 4.14 6.42 -15.70
N TRP A 126 5.36 6.37 -16.25
CA TRP A 126 5.75 6.87 -17.57
C TRP A 126 5.98 5.72 -18.53
N TRP A 127 5.55 5.88 -19.77
CA TRP A 127 5.93 4.94 -20.81
C TRP A 127 7.28 5.32 -21.43
N ASP A 128 8.16 4.34 -21.63
CA ASP A 128 9.44 4.47 -22.29
C ASP A 128 9.59 3.39 -23.36
N ILE A 129 9.97 3.78 -24.58
CA ILE A 129 10.08 2.86 -25.74
C ILE A 129 11.14 1.76 -25.55
N ARG A 130 12.08 1.92 -24.64
CA ARG A 130 13.20 0.98 -24.43
C ARG A 130 13.03 0.15 -23.17
N GLU A 131 12.43 0.76 -22.13
CA GLU A 131 12.39 0.20 -20.78
C GLU A 131 10.97 -0.13 -20.31
N GLY A 132 9.94 0.09 -21.16
CA GLY A 132 8.56 -0.14 -20.79
C GLY A 132 8.02 0.89 -19.80
N LEU A 133 7.25 0.46 -18.80
CA LEU A 133 6.68 1.36 -17.80
C LEU A 133 7.70 1.72 -16.73
N ARG A 134 8.03 2.99 -16.62
CA ARG A 134 8.98 3.56 -15.66
C ARG A 134 8.27 4.33 -14.56
N VAL A 135 8.88 4.36 -13.35
CA VAL A 135 8.30 5.03 -12.19
C VAL A 135 9.21 6.15 -11.71
N TYR A 136 8.78 7.38 -11.91
CA TYR A 136 9.40 8.62 -11.42
C TYR A 136 8.41 9.80 -11.53
N HIS A 137 8.66 10.92 -10.83
CA HIS A 137 7.73 12.06 -10.81
C HIS A 137 7.77 12.88 -12.10
N ASN A 138 8.92 13.45 -12.46
CA ASN A 138 9.11 14.21 -13.71
C ASN A 138 10.61 14.35 -14.06
N GLN A 139 10.94 15.03 -15.18
CA GLN A 139 12.31 15.18 -15.66
C GLN A 139 13.27 15.89 -14.68
N TYR A 140 12.78 16.71 -13.76
CA TYR A 140 13.59 17.41 -12.76
C TYR A 140 13.64 16.68 -11.42
N ASP A 141 12.80 15.68 -11.28
CA ASP A 141 12.54 14.92 -10.07
C ASP A 141 12.37 13.45 -10.43
N SER A 142 13.46 12.83 -10.92
CA SER A 142 13.45 11.47 -11.44
C SER A 142 14.01 10.41 -10.48
N GLY A 143 14.30 10.82 -9.23
CA GLY A 143 14.79 9.89 -8.22
C GLY A 143 13.71 8.89 -7.78
N THR A 144 14.07 7.60 -7.76
CA THR A 144 13.13 6.53 -7.47
C THR A 144 13.78 5.37 -6.74
N THR A 145 13.05 4.69 -5.86
CA THR A 145 13.47 3.45 -5.19
C THR A 145 13.14 2.20 -6.00
N CYS A 146 12.28 2.30 -7.01
CA CYS A 146 11.91 1.22 -7.93
C CYS A 146 11.76 1.78 -9.35
N PRO A 147 12.79 1.64 -10.22
CA PRO A 147 12.88 2.32 -11.52
C PRO A 147 11.81 1.95 -12.54
N THR A 148 11.27 0.73 -12.49
CA THR A 148 10.20 0.27 -13.37
C THR A 148 8.93 -0.04 -12.58
N PHE A 149 7.80 -0.09 -13.26
CA PHE A 149 6.54 -0.45 -12.62
C PHE A 149 6.58 -1.89 -12.12
N GLU A 150 7.19 -2.80 -12.88
CA GLU A 150 7.48 -4.18 -12.48
C GLU A 150 8.29 -4.26 -11.18
N ASP A 151 9.37 -3.46 -11.04
CA ASP A 151 10.19 -3.43 -9.82
C ASP A 151 9.35 -3.01 -8.60
N CYS A 152 8.47 -2.01 -8.77
CA CYS A 152 7.61 -1.55 -7.70
C CYS A 152 6.57 -2.62 -7.32
N LEU A 153 5.91 -3.22 -8.31
CA LEU A 153 4.94 -4.30 -8.09
C LEU A 153 5.61 -5.52 -7.46
N GLY A 154 6.81 -5.91 -7.96
CA GLY A 154 7.59 -7.02 -7.44
C GLY A 154 7.95 -6.83 -5.96
N THR A 155 8.45 -5.65 -5.59
CA THR A 155 8.78 -5.30 -4.20
C THR A 155 7.58 -5.43 -3.26
N LEU A 156 6.42 -4.89 -3.66
CA LEU A 156 5.20 -4.98 -2.85
C LEU A 156 4.62 -6.39 -2.81
N LEU A 157 4.67 -7.13 -3.91
CA LEU A 157 4.17 -8.51 -3.97
C LEU A 157 5.02 -9.46 -3.13
N GLU A 158 6.36 -9.33 -3.19
CA GLU A 158 7.27 -10.12 -2.35
C GLU A 158 6.98 -9.88 -0.87
N TRP A 159 6.92 -8.60 -0.46
CA TRP A 159 6.53 -8.25 0.91
C TRP A 159 5.15 -8.81 1.30
N SER A 160 4.15 -8.72 0.41
CA SER A 160 2.80 -9.26 0.63
C SER A 160 2.80 -10.79 0.80
N ASN A 161 3.67 -11.50 0.07
CA ASN A 161 3.81 -12.96 0.19
C ASN A 161 4.43 -13.36 1.54
N GLU A 162 5.38 -12.58 2.04
CA GLU A 162 6.01 -12.80 3.34
C GLU A 162 5.10 -12.41 4.52
N ASN A 163 4.12 -11.55 4.28
CA ASN A 163 3.20 -11.02 5.29
C ASN A 163 1.72 -11.29 4.97
N PRO A 164 1.27 -12.55 4.77
CA PRO A 164 -0.02 -12.87 4.17
C PRO A 164 -1.25 -12.39 4.96
N MET A 165 -1.05 -11.95 6.20
CA MET A 165 -2.14 -11.41 7.05
C MET A 165 -2.18 -9.89 7.10
N HIS A 166 -1.47 -9.19 6.21
CA HIS A 166 -1.52 -7.73 6.17
C HIS A 166 -2.91 -7.22 5.78
N HIS A 167 -3.27 -6.01 6.22
CA HIS A 167 -4.44 -5.29 5.71
C HIS A 167 -4.27 -5.02 4.21
N PRO A 168 -5.35 -4.93 3.42
CA PRO A 168 -5.26 -4.67 1.98
C PRO A 168 -4.32 -3.52 1.65
N LEU A 169 -3.51 -3.70 0.60
CA LEU A 169 -2.72 -2.61 0.02
C LEU A 169 -3.59 -1.85 -0.97
N PHE A 170 -3.52 -0.53 -0.96
CA PHE A 170 -4.08 0.32 -2.00
C PHE A 170 -2.94 0.87 -2.85
N ILE A 171 -2.88 0.48 -4.12
CA ILE A 171 -1.85 0.90 -5.07
C ILE A 171 -2.50 1.84 -6.07
N TRP A 172 -2.17 3.12 -5.95
CA TRP A 172 -2.65 4.19 -6.80
C TRP A 172 -1.67 4.37 -7.94
N VAL A 173 -2.15 4.24 -9.17
CA VAL A 173 -1.34 4.32 -10.38
C VAL A 173 -1.72 5.57 -11.14
N GLU A 174 -0.77 6.52 -11.26
CA GLU A 174 -0.95 7.76 -12.00
C GLU A 174 -0.23 7.66 -13.34
N PRO A 175 -0.95 7.47 -14.47
CA PRO A 175 -0.35 7.49 -15.79
C PRO A 175 0.09 8.91 -16.13
N LYS A 176 1.31 9.06 -16.63
CA LYS A 176 1.90 10.33 -17.05
C LYS A 176 2.02 10.36 -18.57
N ASP A 177 1.37 11.32 -19.21
CA ASP A 177 1.29 11.47 -20.66
C ASP A 177 1.81 12.81 -21.19
N TRP A 178 2.52 13.57 -20.34
CA TRP A 178 3.05 14.90 -20.70
C TRP A 178 4.53 14.80 -21.15
N PRO A 179 4.81 14.68 -22.46
CA PRO A 179 6.17 14.44 -22.99
C PRO A 179 7.18 15.52 -22.55
N GLU A 180 6.72 16.76 -22.34
CA GLU A 180 7.56 17.86 -21.86
C GLU A 180 8.03 17.71 -20.41
N GLN A 181 7.40 16.84 -19.64
CA GLN A 181 7.77 16.55 -18.24
C GLN A 181 8.50 15.20 -18.10
N ALA A 182 8.57 14.42 -19.16
CA ALA A 182 9.28 13.15 -19.16
C ALA A 182 10.80 13.35 -19.04
N ALA A 183 11.47 12.47 -18.31
CA ALA A 183 12.92 12.47 -18.20
C ALA A 183 13.60 12.08 -19.54
N ASP A 184 12.93 11.31 -20.37
CA ASP A 184 13.32 10.98 -21.74
C ASP A 184 12.20 11.38 -22.72
N VAL A 185 12.53 12.21 -23.71
CA VAL A 185 11.61 12.71 -24.74
C VAL A 185 11.09 11.64 -25.72
N THR A 186 11.51 10.41 -25.57
CA THR A 186 11.01 9.27 -26.36
C THR A 186 9.69 8.68 -25.84
N ALA A 187 9.15 9.18 -24.72
CA ALA A 187 7.84 8.83 -24.21
C ALA A 187 6.75 9.45 -25.10
N THR A 188 6.30 8.74 -26.10
CA THR A 188 5.32 9.23 -27.11
C THR A 188 4.15 8.27 -27.32
N LEU A 189 3.87 7.38 -26.37
CA LEU A 189 2.67 6.54 -26.46
C LEU A 189 1.45 7.38 -26.08
N GLU A 190 0.36 7.21 -26.85
CA GLU A 190 -0.91 7.82 -26.48
C GLU A 190 -1.41 7.24 -25.14
N ILE A 191 -2.16 8.02 -24.38
CA ILE A 191 -2.62 7.64 -23.03
C ILE A 191 -3.38 6.31 -23.02
N SER A 192 -4.16 5.99 -24.06
CA SER A 192 -4.84 4.69 -24.18
C SER A 192 -3.85 3.51 -24.18
N GLY A 193 -2.73 3.62 -24.90
CA GLY A 193 -1.70 2.60 -24.93
C GLY A 193 -0.96 2.46 -23.60
N ILE A 194 -0.73 3.58 -22.89
CA ILE A 194 -0.15 3.56 -21.53
C ILE A 194 -1.09 2.83 -20.56
N LEU A 195 -2.40 3.07 -20.66
CA LEU A 195 -3.39 2.40 -19.82
C LEU A 195 -3.46 0.89 -20.08
N ASP A 196 -3.38 0.48 -21.36
CA ASP A 196 -3.35 -0.93 -21.75
C ASP A 196 -2.09 -1.64 -21.21
N ASP A 197 -0.91 -0.99 -21.30
CA ASP A 197 0.34 -1.53 -20.77
C ASP A 197 0.31 -1.64 -19.23
N ILE A 198 -0.22 -0.63 -18.52
CA ILE A 198 -0.39 -0.67 -17.06
C ILE A 198 -1.31 -1.83 -16.65
N GLU A 199 -2.46 -1.97 -17.28
CA GLU A 199 -3.42 -3.06 -17.01
C GLU A 199 -2.79 -4.43 -17.30
N GLY A 200 -2.01 -4.52 -18.40
CA GLY A 200 -1.24 -5.70 -18.77
C GLY A 200 -0.21 -6.09 -17.72
N GLU A 201 0.66 -5.17 -17.29
CA GLU A 201 1.67 -5.45 -16.26
C GLU A 201 1.03 -5.84 -14.92
N ILE A 202 -0.03 -5.16 -14.48
CA ILE A 202 -0.76 -5.58 -13.27
C ILE A 202 -1.28 -7.02 -13.42
N SER A 203 -1.81 -7.36 -14.59
CA SER A 203 -2.36 -8.69 -14.85
C SER A 203 -1.30 -9.79 -14.89
N ASP A 204 -0.12 -9.47 -15.41
CA ASP A 204 0.98 -10.43 -15.57
C ASP A 204 1.73 -10.65 -14.25
N PHE A 205 1.95 -9.59 -13.46
CA PHE A 205 2.75 -9.66 -12.25
C PHE A 205 1.94 -9.93 -10.98
N TRP A 206 0.71 -9.37 -10.85
CA TRP A 206 -0.06 -9.50 -9.62
C TRP A 206 -1.15 -10.57 -9.74
N PRO A 207 -1.09 -11.64 -8.92
CA PRO A 207 -2.05 -12.73 -9.00
C PRO A 207 -3.50 -12.29 -8.75
N LEU A 208 -4.44 -12.75 -9.59
CA LEU A 208 -5.86 -12.37 -9.49
C LEU A 208 -6.46 -12.72 -8.12
N ASN A 209 -6.11 -13.86 -7.55
CA ASN A 209 -6.57 -14.28 -6.22
C ASN A 209 -6.02 -13.42 -5.06
N LYS A 210 -5.01 -12.58 -5.34
CA LYS A 210 -4.49 -11.57 -4.42
C LYS A 210 -4.96 -10.15 -4.75
N THR A 211 -5.94 -10.01 -5.63
CA THR A 211 -6.49 -8.72 -6.04
C THR A 211 -7.95 -8.63 -5.61
N ILE A 212 -8.35 -7.49 -5.07
CA ILE A 212 -9.75 -7.09 -4.91
C ILE A 212 -10.07 -6.22 -6.12
N THR A 213 -10.69 -6.82 -7.14
CA THR A 213 -11.04 -6.15 -8.39
C THR A 213 -12.43 -5.51 -8.32
N PRO A 214 -12.79 -4.62 -9.26
CA PRO A 214 -14.14 -4.12 -9.40
C PRO A 214 -15.20 -5.26 -9.49
N ASP A 215 -14.88 -6.36 -10.20
CA ASP A 215 -15.77 -7.51 -10.30
C ASP A 215 -16.03 -8.20 -8.96
N VAL A 216 -15.01 -8.32 -8.12
CA VAL A 216 -15.13 -8.90 -6.76
C VAL A 216 -16.07 -8.05 -5.89
N VAL A 217 -16.00 -6.72 -6.02
CA VAL A 217 -16.85 -5.80 -5.25
C VAL A 217 -18.25 -5.72 -5.80
N ARG A 218 -18.40 -5.69 -7.14
CA ARG A 218 -19.69 -5.64 -7.80
C ARG A 218 -20.54 -6.90 -7.52
N GLY A 219 -19.90 -8.09 -7.51
CA GLY A 219 -20.62 -9.35 -7.36
C GLY A 219 -21.72 -9.51 -8.39
N ASP A 220 -22.94 -9.80 -7.94
CA ASP A 220 -24.12 -9.98 -8.77
C ASP A 220 -24.92 -8.68 -9.00
N SER A 221 -24.47 -7.52 -8.51
CA SER A 221 -25.15 -6.23 -8.69
C SER A 221 -24.96 -5.70 -10.10
N ASP A 222 -25.88 -4.87 -10.56
CA ASP A 222 -25.87 -4.30 -11.92
C ASP A 222 -24.66 -3.39 -12.16
N ASN A 223 -24.19 -2.70 -11.11
CA ASN A 223 -23.05 -1.80 -11.18
C ASN A 223 -22.35 -1.68 -9.80
N LEU A 224 -21.18 -1.02 -9.76
CA LEU A 224 -20.38 -0.86 -8.53
C LEU A 224 -21.05 0.01 -7.48
N ARG A 225 -21.69 1.11 -7.89
CA ARG A 225 -22.39 2.01 -6.97
C ARG A 225 -23.45 1.23 -6.18
N ASP A 226 -24.35 0.55 -6.88
CA ASP A 226 -25.44 -0.20 -6.26
C ASP A 226 -24.90 -1.33 -5.37
N ALA A 227 -23.81 -2.00 -5.79
CA ALA A 227 -23.14 -3.02 -4.98
C ALA A 227 -22.63 -2.44 -3.64
N ILE A 228 -22.00 -1.27 -3.65
CA ILE A 228 -21.47 -0.63 -2.46
C ILE A 228 -22.58 -0.14 -1.53
N GLU A 229 -23.62 0.49 -2.09
CA GLU A 229 -24.74 1.03 -1.32
C GLU A 229 -25.60 -0.08 -0.68
N GLU A 230 -25.77 -1.22 -1.38
CA GLU A 230 -26.63 -2.31 -0.93
C GLU A 230 -25.87 -3.40 -0.16
N ASN A 231 -24.68 -3.78 -0.62
CA ASN A 231 -23.94 -4.94 -0.13
C ASN A 231 -22.66 -4.56 0.62
N GLY A 232 -22.11 -3.35 0.36
CA GLY A 232 -20.85 -2.85 0.89
C GLY A 232 -19.60 -3.55 0.34
N TRP A 233 -18.46 -3.15 0.83
CA TRP A 233 -17.16 -3.72 0.47
C TRP A 233 -16.95 -5.13 1.06
N PRO A 234 -16.01 -5.92 0.54
CA PRO A 234 -15.62 -7.20 1.11
C PRO A 234 -15.22 -7.11 2.58
N MET A 235 -15.39 -8.22 3.30
CA MET A 235 -14.99 -8.31 4.70
C MET A 235 -13.48 -8.13 4.86
N LEU A 236 -13.04 -7.42 5.90
CA LEU A 236 -11.64 -7.13 6.15
C LEU A 236 -10.80 -8.40 6.29
N GLU A 237 -11.31 -9.41 7.00
CA GLU A 237 -10.60 -10.67 7.21
C GLU A 237 -10.41 -11.47 5.92
N GLU A 238 -11.38 -11.45 5.00
CA GLU A 238 -11.30 -12.11 3.70
C GLU A 238 -10.42 -11.34 2.70
N SER A 239 -10.13 -10.08 3.02
CA SER A 239 -9.34 -9.16 2.22
C SER A 239 -7.87 -9.10 2.61
N ARG A 240 -7.47 -9.80 3.67
CA ARG A 240 -6.07 -9.85 4.10
C ARG A 240 -5.17 -10.46 3.04
N GLY A 241 -3.95 -9.91 2.92
CA GLY A 241 -2.96 -10.36 1.95
C GLY A 241 -3.29 -10.01 0.50
N LYS A 242 -4.27 -9.12 0.25
CA LYS A 242 -4.69 -8.70 -1.09
C LYS A 242 -4.36 -7.23 -1.35
N ALA A 243 -4.43 -6.82 -2.61
CA ALA A 243 -4.29 -5.45 -3.06
C ALA A 243 -5.54 -4.96 -3.81
N VAL A 244 -5.77 -3.65 -3.75
CA VAL A 244 -6.72 -2.88 -4.56
C VAL A 244 -5.88 -1.95 -5.43
N PHE A 245 -6.05 -2.02 -6.73
CA PHE A 245 -5.44 -1.09 -7.68
C PHE A 245 -6.42 0.01 -8.03
N VAL A 246 -5.94 1.25 -8.11
CA VAL A 246 -6.77 2.42 -8.40
C VAL A 246 -6.07 3.30 -9.43
N LEU A 247 -6.73 3.55 -10.55
CA LEU A 247 -6.28 4.52 -11.54
C LEU A 247 -6.44 5.94 -10.96
N LEU A 248 -5.31 6.59 -10.70
CA LEU A 248 -5.25 7.96 -10.21
C LEU A 248 -5.30 8.93 -11.39
N ALA A 249 -6.40 8.96 -12.09
CA ALA A 249 -6.62 9.84 -13.22
C ALA A 249 -8.04 10.39 -13.24
N ARG A 250 -8.20 11.55 -13.87
CA ARG A 250 -9.49 12.22 -14.12
C ARG A 250 -9.58 12.56 -15.61
N GLY A 251 -10.76 12.97 -16.06
CA GLY A 251 -10.97 13.42 -17.45
C GLY A 251 -10.63 12.31 -18.45
N GLU A 252 -9.88 12.66 -19.51
CA GLU A 252 -9.68 11.79 -20.69
C GLU A 252 -9.09 10.42 -20.32
N ALA A 253 -8.05 10.34 -19.49
CA ALA A 253 -7.43 9.07 -19.13
C ALA A 253 -8.41 8.13 -18.41
N ARG A 254 -9.17 8.66 -17.44
CA ARG A 254 -10.22 7.89 -16.75
C ARG A 254 -11.31 7.44 -17.74
N ASP A 255 -11.77 8.35 -18.60
CA ASP A 255 -12.89 8.09 -19.51
C ASP A 255 -12.51 7.05 -20.57
N LEU A 256 -11.27 7.08 -21.07
CA LEU A 256 -10.72 6.06 -21.98
C LEU A 256 -10.61 4.69 -21.28
N TYR A 257 -10.19 4.66 -20.01
CA TYR A 257 -10.13 3.40 -19.26
C TYR A 257 -11.53 2.80 -19.07
N ILE A 258 -12.52 3.59 -18.68
CA ILE A 258 -13.92 3.14 -18.57
C ILE A 258 -14.49 2.73 -19.92
N GLN A 259 -14.08 3.39 -21.02
CA GLN A 259 -14.47 2.97 -22.36
C GLN A 259 -13.90 1.59 -22.74
N GLY A 260 -12.66 1.31 -22.34
CA GLY A 260 -12.02 0.00 -22.52
C GLY A 260 -12.66 -1.09 -21.65
N PHE A 261 -13.10 -0.73 -20.44
CA PHE A 261 -13.75 -1.61 -19.47
C PHE A 261 -15.10 -1.05 -19.01
N PRO A 262 -16.17 -1.16 -19.83
CA PRO A 262 -17.50 -0.61 -19.49
C PRO A 262 -18.02 -1.18 -18.16
N GLY A 263 -18.36 -0.30 -17.21
CA GLY A 263 -18.73 -0.69 -15.85
C GLY A 263 -17.58 -1.33 -15.06
N LEU A 264 -16.35 -1.16 -15.51
CA LEU A 264 -15.12 -1.80 -14.99
C LEU A 264 -15.19 -3.34 -14.98
N ILE A 265 -15.95 -3.94 -15.91
CA ILE A 265 -16.06 -5.40 -16.05
C ILE A 265 -14.74 -5.95 -16.59
N GLY A 266 -14.13 -6.89 -15.88
CA GLY A 266 -12.84 -7.50 -16.22
C GLY A 266 -11.61 -6.64 -15.89
N ALA A 267 -11.78 -5.39 -15.43
CA ALA A 267 -10.71 -4.49 -15.07
C ALA A 267 -9.97 -4.92 -13.79
N ARG A 268 -8.67 -4.64 -13.72
CA ARG A 268 -7.87 -4.79 -12.51
C ARG A 268 -7.96 -3.58 -11.60
N MET A 269 -8.13 -2.39 -12.18
CA MET A 269 -8.15 -1.13 -11.43
C MET A 269 -9.56 -0.59 -11.24
N PHE A 270 -9.81 -0.03 -10.08
CA PHE A 270 -10.87 0.95 -9.86
C PHE A 270 -10.46 2.28 -10.48
N THR A 271 -11.42 3.17 -10.69
CA THR A 271 -11.16 4.55 -11.12
C THR A 271 -11.50 5.55 -10.02
N LEU A 272 -10.96 6.76 -10.12
CA LEU A 272 -11.51 7.89 -9.37
C LEU A 272 -12.93 8.15 -9.85
N SER A 273 -13.87 8.05 -8.92
CA SER A 273 -15.29 8.13 -9.22
C SER A 273 -15.80 9.56 -9.38
N GLU A 274 -16.87 9.69 -10.14
CA GLU A 274 -17.78 10.83 -10.10
C GLU A 274 -19.06 10.42 -9.37
N GLU A 275 -19.61 11.33 -8.58
CA GLU A 275 -20.84 11.05 -7.84
C GLU A 275 -21.98 10.67 -8.80
N GLY A 276 -22.69 9.60 -8.46
CA GLY A 276 -23.80 9.08 -9.24
C GLY A 276 -23.42 8.27 -10.49
N SER A 277 -22.11 8.12 -10.79
CA SER A 277 -21.70 7.21 -11.87
C SER A 277 -21.90 5.74 -11.46
N ASN A 278 -22.03 4.84 -12.45
CA ASN A 278 -22.14 3.41 -12.21
C ASN A 278 -20.86 2.79 -11.65
N GLU A 279 -19.72 3.43 -11.87
CA GLU A 279 -18.39 3.04 -11.40
C GLU A 279 -18.04 3.63 -10.03
N ALA A 280 -18.99 4.33 -9.38
CA ALA A 280 -18.74 5.01 -8.11
C ALA A 280 -18.35 4.01 -7.01
N ALA A 281 -17.13 4.13 -6.51
CA ALA A 281 -16.57 3.29 -5.46
C ALA A 281 -15.52 4.03 -4.62
N ILE A 282 -14.61 4.76 -5.26
CA ILE A 282 -13.46 5.39 -4.65
C ILE A 282 -13.36 6.85 -5.08
N PHE A 283 -13.26 7.75 -4.11
CA PHE A 283 -13.16 9.20 -4.33
C PHE A 283 -11.82 9.75 -3.85
N SER A 284 -11.43 10.92 -4.36
CA SER A 284 -10.26 11.65 -3.88
C SER A 284 -10.63 13.10 -3.62
N ILE A 285 -10.60 13.47 -2.32
CA ILE A 285 -10.81 14.84 -1.82
C ILE A 285 -9.55 15.21 -1.04
N THR A 286 -8.66 15.96 -1.67
CA THR A 286 -7.31 16.22 -1.15
C THR A 286 -7.27 17.23 -0.01
N ASP A 287 -8.33 18.03 0.19
CA ASP A 287 -8.43 18.98 1.29
C ASP A 287 -9.42 18.50 2.37
N PRO A 288 -8.95 17.86 3.46
CA PRO A 288 -9.83 17.38 4.53
C PRO A 288 -10.40 18.52 5.40
N VAL A 289 -9.77 19.69 5.38
CA VAL A 289 -10.24 20.83 6.17
C VAL A 289 -11.43 21.50 5.48
N GLY A 290 -11.30 21.82 4.18
CA GLY A 290 -12.38 22.42 3.40
C GLY A 290 -13.44 21.42 2.94
N GLY A 291 -13.03 20.20 2.64
CA GLY A 291 -13.89 19.13 2.10
C GLY A 291 -14.41 18.10 3.13
N GLY A 292 -14.18 18.34 4.43
CA GLY A 292 -14.49 17.35 5.47
C GLY A 292 -15.97 16.91 5.51
N GLY A 293 -16.89 17.82 5.18
CA GLY A 293 -18.32 17.50 5.10
C GLY A 293 -18.66 16.51 3.96
N ASP A 294 -18.05 16.68 2.79
CA ASP A 294 -18.22 15.76 1.66
C ASP A 294 -17.54 14.43 1.92
N ILE A 295 -16.35 14.44 2.56
CA ILE A 295 -15.66 13.21 2.95
C ILE A 295 -16.54 12.41 3.92
N SER A 296 -17.04 13.03 4.99
CA SER A 296 -17.90 12.37 5.97
C SER A 296 -19.17 11.79 5.33
N ARG A 297 -19.79 12.52 4.41
CA ARG A 297 -20.97 12.07 3.68
C ARG A 297 -20.66 10.84 2.83
N LEU A 298 -19.63 10.89 1.97
CA LEU A 298 -19.25 9.78 1.10
C LEU A 298 -18.84 8.53 1.91
N VAL A 299 -18.12 8.71 3.01
CA VAL A 299 -17.78 7.60 3.91
C VAL A 299 -19.03 7.01 4.54
N SER A 300 -20.01 7.83 4.96
CA SER A 300 -21.29 7.35 5.50
C SER A 300 -22.17 6.62 4.48
N GLU A 301 -21.98 6.92 3.20
CA GLU A 301 -22.62 6.24 2.06
C GLU A 301 -21.89 4.94 1.68
N GLY A 302 -20.77 4.62 2.36
CA GLY A 302 -20.03 3.37 2.17
C GLY A 302 -18.83 3.47 1.23
N TYR A 303 -18.57 4.62 0.63
CA TYR A 303 -17.45 4.81 -0.29
C TYR A 303 -16.10 4.90 0.41
N ILE A 304 -15.02 4.59 -0.33
CA ILE A 304 -13.65 4.83 0.14
C ILE A 304 -13.20 6.22 -0.35
N VAL A 305 -12.67 7.03 0.57
CA VAL A 305 -12.20 8.37 0.24
C VAL A 305 -10.71 8.51 0.57
N ARG A 306 -9.91 8.88 -0.45
CA ARG A 306 -8.52 9.29 -0.28
C ARG A 306 -8.45 10.77 0.06
N SER A 307 -7.71 11.12 1.11
CA SER A 307 -7.43 12.51 1.45
C SER A 307 -5.94 12.72 1.71
N ARG A 308 -5.50 13.98 1.91
CA ARG A 308 -4.10 14.32 2.20
C ARG A 308 -3.96 14.86 3.62
N ALA A 309 -3.07 14.24 4.41
CA ALA A 309 -2.70 14.70 5.75
C ALA A 309 -1.62 15.79 5.73
N ASP A 310 -1.00 16.02 4.58
CA ASP A 310 0.03 17.02 4.31
C ASP A 310 -0.12 17.52 2.87
N SER A 311 0.22 18.77 2.60
CA SER A 311 0.19 19.36 1.27
C SER A 311 1.48 20.14 0.99
N GLY A 312 2.34 19.56 0.12
CA GLY A 312 3.61 20.17 -0.25
C GLY A 312 4.68 20.15 0.85
N GLY A 313 4.52 19.33 1.90
CA GLY A 313 5.44 19.20 3.01
C GLY A 313 5.35 20.33 4.05
N GLU A 314 4.39 21.24 3.93
CA GLU A 314 4.29 22.40 4.84
C GLU A 314 3.90 22.01 6.25
N GLU A 315 2.93 21.12 6.39
CA GLU A 315 2.47 20.63 7.69
C GLU A 315 3.57 19.82 8.38
N ALA A 316 4.25 18.95 7.64
CA ALA A 316 5.36 18.14 8.17
C ALA A 316 6.51 19.00 8.69
N ASP A 317 6.94 20.01 7.94
CA ASP A 317 8.04 20.91 8.30
C ASP A 317 7.73 21.80 9.51
N ASN A 318 6.47 22.21 9.65
CA ASN A 318 6.01 23.01 10.76
C ASN A 318 5.57 22.16 11.97
N ASN A 319 5.63 20.83 11.87
CA ASN A 319 5.06 19.90 12.83
C ASN A 319 3.58 20.22 13.14
N ASP A 320 2.85 20.64 12.11
CA ASP A 320 1.42 20.95 12.16
C ASP A 320 0.63 19.66 11.86
N THR A 321 -0.18 19.24 12.80
CA THR A 321 -1.01 18.03 12.66
C THR A 321 -2.48 18.33 12.33
N SER A 322 -2.84 19.58 12.16
CA SER A 322 -4.24 20.00 12.00
C SER A 322 -4.92 19.36 10.79
N ARG A 323 -4.22 19.30 9.66
CA ARG A 323 -4.72 18.68 8.42
C ARG A 323 -4.86 17.15 8.57
N ARG A 324 -3.88 16.48 9.20
CA ARG A 324 -3.95 15.05 9.53
C ARG A 324 -5.12 14.77 10.47
N ASP A 325 -5.28 15.58 11.51
CA ASP A 325 -6.31 15.38 12.52
C ASP A 325 -7.70 15.61 11.90
N ALA A 326 -7.86 16.56 10.97
CA ALA A 326 -9.06 16.73 10.18
C ALA A 326 -9.35 15.50 9.30
N ALA A 327 -8.33 14.94 8.63
CA ALA A 327 -8.47 13.73 7.79
C ALA A 327 -8.85 12.48 8.59
N LEU A 328 -8.45 12.39 9.87
CA LEU A 328 -8.79 11.26 10.74
C LEU A 328 -10.13 11.44 11.46
N ALA A 329 -10.69 12.64 11.48
CA ALA A 329 -11.94 12.96 12.19
C ALA A 329 -13.22 12.70 11.36
N VAL A 330 -13.08 12.33 10.09
CA VAL A 330 -14.18 12.11 9.14
C VAL A 330 -14.53 10.65 8.97
#